data_8cee0bfaa4da59b2f1c834eb0bf83460
#
_entry.id   8cee0bfaa4da59b2f1c834eb0bf83460
#
_cell.length_a   1.000
_cell.length_b   1.000
_cell.length_c   1.000
_cell.angle_alpha   90.00
_cell.angle_beta   90.00
_cell.angle_gamma   90.00
#
_symmetry.space_group_name_H-M   'P 1'
#
loop_
_entity.id
_entity.type
_entity.pdbx_description
1 polymer ?
#
loop_
_entity_poly.entity_id
_entity_poly.type
_entity_poly.pdbx_seq_one_letter_code
_entity_poly.pdbx_strand_id
1 'polypeptide(L)'
;MTKEHPILETKDLTIRFGGHVAVDHVSCAFDRGTLTAIVGPNGAGKTTYFNLMSGQLNATNGTVLLNGENITRMSVPERTDKGIGRAFQLTNLFPTLTVRENVRLVAQAKARQGFDLFSIAESHIELIERADHVLNEVRLIDQADQTVSALPHGDQRKLEVAMLIALGPQVLMFDEPTAGMSVDEVPIILELIGKLKADMDRTILLVEHKMDVIRSLADRIIVLHNGALVADGDPAEVIALPVVQEAYLGKTPEAA
;
A
#
# COMPACT_ATOMS: atom_id res chain seq x y z
N MET A 1 -2.76 12.21 -27.81
CA MET A 1 -2.87 11.86 -26.39
C MET A 1 -1.45 11.78 -25.87
N THR A 2 -1.00 12.75 -25.10
CA THR A 2 0.28 12.72 -24.39
C THR A 2 0.21 11.54 -23.41
N LYS A 3 1.08 10.54 -23.55
CA LYS A 3 1.24 9.50 -22.52
C LYS A 3 1.62 10.22 -21.22
N GLU A 4 0.72 10.28 -20.26
CA GLU A 4 1.05 10.73 -18.92
C GLU A 4 2.18 9.83 -18.39
N HIS A 5 3.19 10.44 -17.80
CA HIS A 5 4.29 9.69 -17.20
C HIS A 5 3.75 8.89 -16.01
N PRO A 6 4.23 7.65 -15.81
CA PRO A 6 3.84 6.85 -14.67
C PRO A 6 4.17 7.59 -13.36
N ILE A 7 3.33 7.41 -12.35
CA ILE A 7 3.56 8.04 -11.05
C ILE A 7 4.73 7.40 -10.31
N LEU A 8 4.82 6.08 -10.37
CA LEU A 8 5.90 5.30 -9.78
C LEU A 8 6.49 4.37 -10.83
N GLU A 9 7.80 4.26 -10.87
CA GLU A 9 8.51 3.41 -11.83
C GLU A 9 9.69 2.73 -11.15
N THR A 10 9.93 1.48 -11.51
CA THR A 10 11.16 0.77 -11.15
C THR A 10 11.91 0.40 -12.42
N LYS A 11 13.25 0.52 -12.42
CA LYS A 11 14.12 0.15 -13.54
C LYS A 11 15.21 -0.77 -13.04
N ASP A 12 15.25 -1.98 -13.57
CA ASP A 12 16.23 -3.03 -13.28
C ASP A 12 16.47 -3.23 -11.78
N LEU A 13 15.39 -3.10 -10.99
CA LEU A 13 15.47 -3.12 -9.54
C LEU A 13 15.88 -4.50 -9.05
N THR A 14 17.00 -4.54 -8.31
CA THR A 14 17.62 -5.78 -7.84
C THR A 14 18.04 -5.67 -6.39
N ILE A 15 17.80 -6.73 -5.60
CA ILE A 15 18.37 -6.87 -4.27
C ILE A 15 18.89 -8.29 -4.04
N ARG A 16 20.07 -8.37 -3.42
CA ARG A 16 20.73 -9.63 -3.04
C ARG A 16 20.97 -9.67 -1.54
N PHE A 17 20.68 -10.81 -0.94
CA PHE A 17 21.01 -11.12 0.45
C PHE A 17 22.06 -12.26 0.45
N GLY A 18 23.32 -11.91 0.60
CA GLY A 18 24.41 -12.89 0.41
C GLY A 18 24.40 -13.47 -1.01
N GLY A 19 24.25 -14.78 -1.11
CA GLY A 19 24.17 -15.49 -2.41
C GLY A 19 22.77 -15.56 -3.02
N HIS A 20 21.72 -15.13 -2.29
CA HIS A 20 20.34 -15.21 -2.74
C HIS A 20 19.89 -13.89 -3.40
N VAL A 21 19.31 -13.97 -4.59
CA VAL A 21 18.68 -12.83 -5.29
C VAL A 21 17.18 -12.87 -4.99
N ALA A 22 16.71 -11.92 -4.17
CA ALA A 22 15.30 -11.88 -3.76
C ALA A 22 14.42 -11.07 -4.72
N VAL A 23 14.99 -10.09 -5.42
CA VAL A 23 14.38 -9.36 -6.54
C VAL A 23 15.43 -9.23 -7.61
N ASP A 24 15.11 -9.60 -8.85
CA ASP A 24 16.04 -9.73 -9.96
C ASP A 24 15.58 -8.94 -11.17
N HIS A 25 16.21 -7.79 -11.43
CA HIS A 25 16.00 -6.90 -12.59
C HIS A 25 14.51 -6.55 -12.86
N VAL A 26 13.72 -6.30 -11.82
CA VAL A 26 12.29 -5.98 -11.97
C VAL A 26 12.12 -4.54 -12.43
N SER A 27 11.51 -4.40 -13.61
CA SER A 27 11.16 -3.10 -14.22
C SER A 27 9.65 -3.03 -14.42
N CYS A 28 8.98 -2.08 -13.75
CA CYS A 28 7.54 -1.84 -13.84
C CYS A 28 7.26 -0.35 -13.81
N ALA A 29 6.23 0.07 -14.54
CA ALA A 29 5.68 1.42 -14.49
C ALA A 29 4.25 1.36 -13.92
N PHE A 30 3.90 2.22 -12.97
CA PHE A 30 2.57 2.27 -12.36
C PHE A 30 1.90 3.58 -12.74
N ASP A 31 0.75 3.46 -13.40
CA ASP A 31 0.01 4.60 -13.91
C ASP A 31 -0.83 5.26 -12.81
N ARG A 32 -1.09 6.58 -12.97
CA ARG A 32 -1.91 7.35 -12.04
C ARG A 32 -3.35 6.83 -12.02
N GLY A 33 -3.97 6.87 -10.84
CA GLY A 33 -5.38 6.52 -10.68
C GLY A 33 -5.69 5.04 -10.87
N THR A 34 -4.68 4.15 -10.92
CA THR A 34 -4.89 2.71 -11.10
C THR A 34 -4.61 1.92 -9.83
N LEU A 35 -5.27 0.76 -9.71
CA LEU A 35 -4.95 -0.25 -8.71
C LEU A 35 -4.20 -1.40 -9.38
N THR A 36 -2.93 -1.56 -9.06
CA THR A 36 -2.12 -2.69 -9.51
C THR A 36 -1.94 -3.71 -8.39
N ALA A 37 -2.37 -4.94 -8.62
CA ALA A 37 -2.11 -6.06 -7.72
C ALA A 37 -0.75 -6.70 -8.02
N ILE A 38 0.03 -6.96 -6.98
CA ILE A 38 1.31 -7.67 -7.04
C ILE A 38 1.12 -9.05 -6.44
N VAL A 39 1.26 -10.05 -7.27
CA VAL A 39 0.92 -11.43 -6.94
C VAL A 39 2.12 -12.36 -7.16
N GLY A 40 2.05 -13.57 -6.63
CA GLY A 40 3.10 -14.58 -6.75
C GLY A 40 3.10 -15.54 -5.56
N PRO A 41 3.70 -16.72 -5.66
CA PRO A 41 3.78 -17.67 -4.55
C PRO A 41 4.56 -17.11 -3.36
N ASN A 42 4.54 -17.84 -2.24
CA ASN A 42 5.38 -17.50 -1.08
C ASN A 42 6.85 -17.57 -1.47
N GLY A 43 7.64 -16.57 -1.07
CA GLY A 43 9.05 -16.47 -1.45
C GLY A 43 9.29 -15.87 -2.85
N ALA A 44 8.26 -15.47 -3.60
CA ALA A 44 8.40 -14.87 -4.92
C ALA A 44 9.09 -13.49 -4.95
N GLY A 45 9.34 -12.86 -3.79
CA GLY A 45 9.97 -11.54 -3.70
C GLY A 45 9.01 -10.36 -3.56
N LYS A 46 7.68 -10.59 -3.46
CA LYS A 46 6.65 -9.54 -3.38
C LYS A 46 6.91 -8.50 -2.29
N THR A 47 6.99 -8.95 -1.04
CA THR A 47 7.25 -8.08 0.12
C THR A 47 8.61 -7.39 0.01
N THR A 48 9.62 -8.09 -0.52
CA THR A 48 10.94 -7.50 -0.77
C THR A 48 10.88 -6.39 -1.81
N TYR A 49 10.14 -6.61 -2.90
CA TYR A 49 9.92 -5.60 -3.93
C TYR A 49 9.15 -4.39 -3.38
N PHE A 50 8.11 -4.63 -2.56
CA PHE A 50 7.41 -3.57 -1.82
C PHE A 50 8.34 -2.78 -0.89
N ASN A 51 9.22 -3.47 -0.15
CA ASN A 51 10.20 -2.85 0.73
C ASN A 51 11.21 -1.97 -0.02
N LEU A 52 11.59 -2.35 -1.23
CA LEU A 52 12.43 -1.54 -2.10
C LEU A 52 11.72 -0.27 -2.57
N MET A 53 10.46 -0.38 -3.00
CA MET A 53 9.67 0.78 -3.45
C MET A 53 9.34 1.73 -2.30
N SER A 54 9.06 1.22 -1.09
CA SER A 54 8.76 2.05 0.08
C SER A 54 10.00 2.60 0.81
N GLY A 55 11.20 2.13 0.47
CA GLY A 55 12.46 2.60 1.07
C GLY A 55 12.86 1.88 2.37
N GLN A 56 12.19 0.80 2.72
CA GLN A 56 12.54 -0.03 3.88
C GLN A 56 13.79 -0.88 3.61
N LEU A 57 14.06 -1.18 2.35
CA LEU A 57 15.27 -1.84 1.89
C LEU A 57 15.95 -0.99 0.81
N ASN A 58 17.27 -1.05 0.79
CA ASN A 58 18.08 -0.42 -0.24
C ASN A 58 18.35 -1.41 -1.37
N ALA A 59 18.11 -0.98 -2.61
CA ALA A 59 18.43 -1.79 -3.77
C ALA A 59 19.94 -1.98 -3.92
N THR A 60 20.36 -3.18 -4.36
CA THR A 60 21.74 -3.45 -4.78
C THR A 60 22.01 -2.78 -6.12
N ASN A 61 21.06 -2.86 -7.06
CA ASN A 61 21.09 -2.21 -8.37
C ASN A 61 19.70 -1.72 -8.77
N GLY A 62 19.68 -0.87 -9.81
CA GLY A 62 18.44 -0.33 -10.36
C GLY A 62 17.97 0.93 -9.65
N THR A 63 16.81 1.42 -10.07
CA THR A 63 16.27 2.69 -9.58
C THR A 63 14.78 2.61 -9.31
N VAL A 64 14.34 3.45 -8.37
CA VAL A 64 12.93 3.76 -8.10
C VAL A 64 12.69 5.22 -8.40
N LEU A 65 11.72 5.52 -9.26
CA LEU A 65 11.37 6.88 -9.66
C LEU A 65 9.94 7.19 -9.21
N LEU A 66 9.73 8.36 -8.62
CA LEU A 66 8.40 8.88 -8.29
C LEU A 66 8.20 10.20 -9.04
N ASN A 67 7.17 10.28 -9.87
CA ASN A 67 6.95 11.44 -10.75
C ASN A 67 8.20 11.79 -11.60
N GLY A 68 8.97 10.78 -12.02
CA GLY A 68 10.22 10.94 -12.76
C GLY A 68 11.44 11.32 -11.89
N GLU A 69 11.27 11.65 -10.62
CA GLU A 69 12.37 11.93 -9.69
C GLU A 69 12.94 10.63 -9.11
N ASN A 70 14.27 10.51 -9.10
CA ASN A 70 14.92 9.34 -8.52
C ASN A 70 14.90 9.39 -6.98
N ILE A 71 14.16 8.47 -6.38
CA ILE A 71 14.01 8.35 -4.93
C ILE A 71 14.74 7.13 -4.35
N THR A 72 15.56 6.44 -5.13
CA THR A 72 16.16 5.14 -4.76
C THR A 72 16.89 5.16 -3.43
N ARG A 73 17.58 6.27 -3.12
CA ARG A 73 18.37 6.41 -1.89
C ARG A 73 17.68 7.20 -0.78
N MET A 74 16.44 7.65 -1.03
CA MET A 74 15.65 8.36 -0.02
C MET A 74 15.20 7.39 1.07
N SER A 75 15.25 7.85 2.31
CA SER A 75 14.69 7.15 3.47
C SER A 75 13.17 7.07 3.42
N VAL A 76 12.58 6.19 4.26
CA VAL A 76 11.11 6.06 4.36
C VAL A 76 10.43 7.41 4.64
N PRO A 77 10.86 8.24 5.62
CA PRO A 77 10.26 9.55 5.85
C PRO A 77 10.30 10.46 4.63
N GLU A 78 11.44 10.52 3.92
CA GLU A 78 11.58 11.35 2.72
C GLU A 78 10.65 10.89 1.59
N ARG A 79 10.49 9.58 1.39
CA ARG A 79 9.51 9.03 0.41
C ARG A 79 8.08 9.31 0.83
N THR A 80 7.79 9.27 2.13
CA THR A 80 6.47 9.63 2.67
C THR A 80 6.16 11.11 2.40
N ASP A 81 7.10 11.99 2.63
CA ASP A 81 6.99 13.43 2.30
C ASP A 81 6.75 13.67 0.81
N LYS A 82 7.32 12.82 -0.06
CA LYS A 82 7.12 12.86 -1.51
C LYS A 82 5.78 12.28 -1.96
N GLY A 83 5.06 11.57 -1.09
CA GLY A 83 3.71 11.07 -1.37
C GLY A 83 3.59 9.56 -1.53
N ILE A 84 4.52 8.77 -0.97
CA ILE A 84 4.34 7.32 -0.83
C ILE A 84 3.84 7.01 0.58
N GLY A 85 2.70 6.34 0.70
CA GLY A 85 2.16 5.84 1.96
C GLY A 85 2.05 4.33 1.95
N ARG A 86 2.40 3.67 3.06
CA ARG A 86 2.29 2.22 3.22
C ARG A 86 1.53 1.86 4.49
N ALA A 87 0.57 0.94 4.37
CA ALA A 87 -0.19 0.38 5.50
C ALA A 87 0.15 -1.11 5.71
N PHE A 88 -0.10 -1.60 6.90
CA PHE A 88 -0.14 -3.00 7.36
C PHE A 88 1.18 -3.70 7.69
N GLN A 89 2.36 -3.15 7.41
CA GLN A 89 3.60 -3.81 7.82
C GLN A 89 4.34 -3.15 9.00
N LEU A 90 4.04 -1.88 9.30
CA LEU A 90 4.69 -1.12 10.39
C LEU A 90 3.76 -0.04 10.97
N THR A 91 2.48 -0.33 11.08
CA THR A 91 1.60 0.60 11.78
C THR A 91 1.89 0.50 13.26
N ASN A 92 2.73 1.38 13.72
CA ASN A 92 2.84 1.68 15.12
C ASN A 92 1.62 2.51 15.52
N LEU A 93 0.48 1.83 15.70
CA LEU A 93 -0.62 2.42 16.41
C LEU A 93 -0.10 2.82 17.80
N PHE A 94 -0.49 3.98 18.26
CA PHE A 94 -0.21 4.41 19.63
C PHE A 94 -1.30 3.83 20.54
N PRO A 95 -1.09 2.68 21.19
CA PRO A 95 -2.15 1.91 21.84
C PRO A 95 -2.74 2.61 23.05
N THR A 96 -2.00 3.53 23.66
CA THR A 96 -2.41 4.31 24.82
C THR A 96 -3.14 5.61 24.46
N LEU A 97 -3.10 6.02 23.20
CA LEU A 97 -3.83 7.17 22.70
C LEU A 97 -5.21 6.77 22.20
N THR A 98 -6.09 7.76 22.07
CA THR A 98 -7.41 7.53 21.47
C THR A 98 -7.30 7.30 19.97
N VAL A 99 -8.35 6.73 19.40
CA VAL A 99 -8.51 6.52 17.95
C VAL A 99 -8.36 7.85 17.20
N ARG A 100 -9.05 8.92 17.69
CA ARG A 100 -8.95 10.28 17.13
C ARG A 100 -7.54 10.82 17.18
N GLU A 101 -6.85 10.66 18.32
CA GLU A 101 -5.50 11.19 18.48
C GLU A 101 -4.49 10.51 17.57
N ASN A 102 -4.62 9.20 17.29
CA ASN A 102 -3.78 8.50 16.31
C ASN A 102 -3.89 9.15 14.93
N VAL A 103 -5.11 9.41 14.45
CA VAL A 103 -5.33 10.04 13.14
C VAL A 103 -4.88 11.50 13.15
N ARG A 104 -5.20 12.25 14.21
CA ARG A 104 -4.81 13.66 14.38
C ARG A 104 -3.29 13.86 14.33
N LEU A 105 -2.52 12.99 14.99
CA LEU A 105 -1.06 13.06 14.96
C LEU A 105 -0.49 12.90 13.55
N VAL A 106 -1.06 12.02 12.74
CA VAL A 106 -0.65 11.85 11.34
C VAL A 106 -0.99 13.10 10.52
N ALA A 107 -2.20 13.65 10.70
CA ALA A 107 -2.62 14.88 10.03
C ALA A 107 -1.70 16.06 10.41
N GLN A 108 -1.31 16.16 11.69
CA GLN A 108 -0.39 17.17 12.20
C GLN A 108 1.01 17.02 11.60
N ALA A 109 1.54 15.80 11.54
CA ALA A 109 2.85 15.53 10.93
C ALA A 109 2.85 15.93 9.44
N LYS A 110 1.78 15.64 8.71
CA LYS A 110 1.61 16.03 7.30
C LYS A 110 1.58 17.54 7.12
N ALA A 111 0.90 18.27 7.99
CA ALA A 111 0.81 19.73 7.94
C ALA A 111 2.16 20.41 8.30
N ARG A 112 3.19 19.64 8.72
CA ARG A 112 4.46 20.15 9.24
C ARG A 112 4.30 21.20 10.34
N GLN A 113 3.17 21.17 11.01
CA GLN A 113 2.91 22.00 12.18
C GLN A 113 3.69 21.39 13.37
N GLY A 114 5.01 21.62 13.35
CA GLY A 114 5.88 21.35 14.49
C GLY A 114 5.43 22.18 15.71
N PHE A 115 6.18 22.10 16.79
CA PHE A 115 5.92 22.83 18.06
C PHE A 115 5.82 24.35 17.86
N ASP A 116 4.72 24.82 17.27
CA ASP A 116 4.39 26.22 17.27
C ASP A 116 3.49 26.50 18.48
N LEU A 117 4.13 26.95 19.56
CA LEU A 117 3.49 27.23 20.86
C LEU A 117 2.44 28.36 20.81
N PHE A 118 2.37 29.10 19.69
CA PHE A 118 1.50 30.26 19.54
C PHE A 118 0.29 30.07 18.62
N SER A 119 0.25 29.00 17.80
CA SER A 119 -0.87 28.72 16.86
C SER A 119 -1.87 27.68 17.39
N ILE A 120 -1.85 27.39 18.67
CA ILE A 120 -2.38 26.15 19.28
C ILE A 120 -3.90 25.97 19.19
N ALA A 121 -4.71 27.03 19.17
CA ALA A 121 -6.16 26.89 19.34
C ALA A 121 -6.91 26.59 18.03
N GLU A 122 -6.67 27.36 16.96
CA GLU A 122 -7.39 27.19 15.68
C GLU A 122 -6.89 25.97 14.88
N SER A 123 -5.57 25.76 14.85
CA SER A 123 -4.98 24.61 14.16
C SER A 123 -5.38 23.26 14.79
N HIS A 124 -5.66 23.20 16.07
CA HIS A 124 -6.16 22.00 16.72
C HIS A 124 -7.57 21.64 16.29
N ILE A 125 -8.45 22.61 16.07
CA ILE A 125 -9.83 22.36 15.63
C ILE A 125 -9.83 21.76 14.23
N GLU A 126 -9.12 22.35 13.28
CA GLU A 126 -9.03 21.85 11.90
C GLU A 126 -8.45 20.42 11.82
N LEU A 127 -7.43 20.12 12.64
CA LEU A 127 -6.84 18.78 12.69
C LEU A 127 -7.80 17.73 13.30
N ILE A 128 -8.60 18.14 14.30
CA ILE A 128 -9.63 17.28 14.88
C ILE A 128 -10.75 17.03 13.86
N GLU A 129 -11.26 18.07 13.21
CA GLU A 129 -12.29 17.94 12.19
C GLU A 129 -11.83 17.04 11.02
N ARG A 130 -10.57 17.19 10.60
CA ARG A 130 -9.98 16.31 9.58
C ARG A 130 -9.89 14.87 10.08
N ALA A 131 -9.49 14.65 11.32
CA ALA A 131 -9.44 13.31 11.91
C ALA A 131 -10.83 12.69 11.99
N ASP A 132 -11.83 13.45 12.45
CA ASP A 132 -13.21 12.99 12.56
C ASP A 132 -13.83 12.69 11.19
N HIS A 133 -13.52 13.50 10.17
CA HIS A 133 -13.94 13.23 8.78
C HIS A 133 -13.38 11.89 8.30
N VAL A 134 -12.09 11.64 8.46
CA VAL A 134 -11.45 10.38 8.07
C VAL A 134 -11.99 9.20 8.87
N LEU A 135 -12.21 9.38 10.18
CA LEU A 135 -12.79 8.33 11.03
C LEU A 135 -14.23 7.97 10.61
N ASN A 136 -14.99 8.94 10.14
CA ASN A 136 -16.32 8.69 9.60
C ASN A 136 -16.26 7.90 8.29
N GLU A 137 -15.30 8.17 7.40
CA GLU A 137 -15.09 7.40 6.16
C GLU A 137 -14.82 5.92 6.44
N VAL A 138 -14.02 5.61 7.47
CA VAL A 138 -13.67 4.24 7.86
C VAL A 138 -14.65 3.63 8.88
N ARG A 139 -15.74 4.33 9.25
CA ARG A 139 -16.75 3.90 10.21
C ARG A 139 -16.18 3.63 11.61
N LEU A 140 -15.30 4.51 12.09
CA LEU A 140 -14.70 4.48 13.43
C LEU A 140 -15.04 5.71 14.27
N ILE A 141 -15.92 6.59 13.81
CA ILE A 141 -16.23 7.85 14.50
C ILE A 141 -16.86 7.60 15.89
N ASP A 142 -17.69 6.56 16.03
CA ASP A 142 -18.32 6.20 17.30
C ASP A 142 -17.31 5.68 18.34
N GLN A 143 -16.12 5.24 17.90
CA GLN A 143 -15.02 4.79 18.75
C GLN A 143 -13.91 5.85 18.89
N ALA A 144 -14.12 7.07 18.39
CA ALA A 144 -13.08 8.10 18.30
C ALA A 144 -12.37 8.40 19.64
N ASP A 145 -13.10 8.35 20.74
CA ASP A 145 -12.59 8.63 22.09
C ASP A 145 -12.12 7.38 22.86
N GLN A 146 -12.24 6.18 22.27
CA GLN A 146 -11.72 4.96 22.86
C GLN A 146 -10.20 4.86 22.67
N THR A 147 -9.50 4.23 23.61
CA THR A 147 -8.09 3.89 23.44
C THR A 147 -7.92 2.79 22.39
N VAL A 148 -6.89 2.89 21.58
CA VAL A 148 -6.63 1.91 20.51
C VAL A 148 -6.43 0.50 21.06
N SER A 149 -5.85 0.35 22.27
CA SER A 149 -5.70 -0.95 22.93
C SER A 149 -7.02 -1.66 23.23
N ALA A 150 -8.14 -0.95 23.27
CA ALA A 150 -9.47 -1.50 23.50
C ALA A 150 -10.20 -1.93 22.20
N LEU A 151 -9.64 -1.57 21.03
CA LEU A 151 -10.25 -1.90 19.75
C LEU A 151 -10.04 -3.39 19.38
N PRO A 152 -11.05 -4.03 18.78
CA PRO A 152 -10.89 -5.29 18.06
C PRO A 152 -9.84 -5.16 16.92
N HIS A 153 -9.24 -6.28 16.53
CA HIS A 153 -8.23 -6.30 15.46
C HIS A 153 -8.71 -5.69 14.13
N GLY A 154 -9.96 -5.99 13.73
CA GLY A 154 -10.54 -5.42 12.52
C GLY A 154 -10.66 -3.90 12.57
N ASP A 155 -11.01 -3.34 13.73
CA ASP A 155 -11.09 -1.89 13.90
C ASP A 155 -9.71 -1.24 13.98
N GLN A 156 -8.71 -1.94 14.53
CA GLN A 156 -7.30 -1.48 14.44
C GLN A 156 -6.84 -1.40 12.99
N ARG A 157 -7.21 -2.36 12.13
CA ARG A 157 -6.92 -2.32 10.68
C ARG A 157 -7.62 -1.15 9.97
N LYS A 158 -8.89 -0.85 10.32
CA LYS A 158 -9.56 0.34 9.81
C LYS A 158 -8.84 1.62 10.23
N LEU A 159 -8.36 1.67 11.49
CA LEU A 159 -7.58 2.81 11.97
C LEU A 159 -6.27 2.98 11.20
N GLU A 160 -5.58 1.90 10.85
CA GLU A 160 -4.40 1.94 9.98
C GLU A 160 -4.72 2.58 8.62
N VAL A 161 -5.84 2.17 8.00
CA VAL A 161 -6.31 2.79 6.75
C VAL A 161 -6.65 4.27 6.96
N ALA A 162 -7.32 4.62 8.07
CA ALA A 162 -7.62 6.00 8.41
C ALA A 162 -6.36 6.86 8.51
N MET A 163 -5.33 6.38 9.20
CA MET A 163 -4.04 7.08 9.30
C MET A 163 -3.40 7.26 7.91
N LEU A 164 -3.47 6.24 7.05
CA LEU A 164 -2.97 6.35 5.69
C LEU A 164 -3.76 7.39 4.86
N ILE A 165 -5.09 7.43 4.99
CA ILE A 165 -5.94 8.45 4.35
C ILE A 165 -5.57 9.85 4.86
N ALA A 166 -5.41 10.03 6.17
CA ALA A 166 -5.04 11.30 6.79
C ALA A 166 -3.67 11.81 6.31
N LEU A 167 -2.74 10.90 6.06
CA LEU A 167 -1.44 11.20 5.47
C LEU A 167 -1.58 11.75 4.03
N GLY A 168 -2.60 11.29 3.29
CA GLY A 168 -2.92 11.75 1.93
C GLY A 168 -1.80 11.53 0.91
N PRO A 169 -1.26 10.31 0.78
CA PRO A 169 -0.24 10.02 -0.22
C PRO A 169 -0.84 9.93 -1.62
N GLN A 170 0.01 10.14 -2.65
CA GLN A 170 -0.36 9.91 -4.05
C GLN A 170 -0.30 8.41 -4.42
N VAL A 171 0.63 7.68 -3.79
CA VAL A 171 0.79 6.23 -3.96
C VAL A 171 0.51 5.55 -2.63
N LEU A 172 -0.55 4.75 -2.59
CA LEU A 172 -0.94 3.94 -1.44
C LEU A 172 -0.46 2.51 -1.65
N MET A 173 0.24 1.99 -0.67
CA MET A 173 0.80 0.63 -0.72
C MET A 173 0.19 -0.21 0.39
N PHE A 174 -0.55 -1.26 0.02
CA PHE A 174 -1.17 -2.21 0.94
C PHE A 174 -0.50 -3.58 0.83
N ASP A 175 0.05 -4.08 1.94
CA ASP A 175 0.71 -5.38 2.00
C ASP A 175 -0.17 -6.36 2.78
N GLU A 176 -0.85 -7.25 2.07
CA GLU A 176 -1.77 -8.26 2.61
C GLU A 176 -2.83 -7.67 3.57
N PRO A 177 -3.64 -6.69 3.13
CA PRO A 177 -4.56 -5.95 4.00
C PRO A 177 -5.63 -6.84 4.64
N THR A 178 -5.90 -8.02 4.07
CA THR A 178 -6.91 -8.96 4.58
C THR A 178 -6.30 -10.11 5.41
N ALA A 179 -4.98 -10.11 5.65
CA ALA A 179 -4.33 -11.15 6.42
C ALA A 179 -4.76 -11.12 7.89
N GLY A 180 -5.10 -12.30 8.44
CA GLY A 180 -5.50 -12.45 9.84
C GLY A 180 -6.88 -11.91 10.19
N MET A 181 -7.65 -11.41 9.21
CA MET A 181 -9.01 -10.92 9.44
C MET A 181 -10.06 -12.04 9.35
N SER A 182 -11.15 -11.88 10.10
CA SER A 182 -12.32 -12.75 9.97
C SER A 182 -13.02 -12.55 8.62
N VAL A 183 -13.84 -13.54 8.22
CA VAL A 183 -14.58 -13.49 6.94
C VAL A 183 -15.51 -12.27 6.87
N ASP A 184 -16.07 -11.84 8.02
CA ASP A 184 -16.98 -10.70 8.10
C ASP A 184 -16.27 -9.34 8.04
N GLU A 185 -14.99 -9.28 8.40
CA GLU A 185 -14.19 -8.05 8.40
C GLU A 185 -13.57 -7.74 7.03
N VAL A 186 -13.23 -8.78 6.27
CA VAL A 186 -12.59 -8.64 4.95
C VAL A 186 -13.38 -7.71 4.01
N PRO A 187 -14.73 -7.87 3.85
CA PRO A 187 -15.50 -7.01 2.93
C PRO A 187 -15.40 -5.52 3.27
N ILE A 188 -15.26 -5.17 4.56
CA ILE A 188 -15.18 -3.78 5.01
C ILE A 188 -13.88 -3.13 4.50
N ILE A 189 -12.76 -3.82 4.64
CA ILE A 189 -11.46 -3.31 4.15
C ILE A 189 -11.45 -3.21 2.62
N LEU A 190 -12.05 -4.18 1.93
CA LEU A 190 -12.15 -4.15 0.47
C LEU A 190 -13.02 -2.99 -0.02
N GLU A 191 -14.14 -2.71 0.67
CA GLU A 191 -14.98 -1.54 0.39
C GLU A 191 -14.18 -0.23 0.57
N LEU A 192 -13.38 -0.12 1.64
CA LEU A 192 -12.54 1.05 1.88
C LEU A 192 -11.48 1.23 0.77
N ILE A 193 -10.79 0.15 0.39
CA ILE A 193 -9.81 0.19 -0.72
C ILE A 193 -10.51 0.55 -2.03
N GLY A 194 -11.72 0.02 -2.27
CA GLY A 194 -12.54 0.36 -3.43
C GLY A 194 -12.94 1.84 -3.47
N LYS A 195 -13.29 2.44 -2.32
CA LYS A 195 -13.55 3.88 -2.21
C LYS A 195 -12.30 4.71 -2.49
N LEU A 196 -11.14 4.29 -1.97
CA LEU A 196 -9.87 4.95 -2.23
C LEU A 196 -9.47 4.88 -3.72
N LYS A 197 -9.79 3.76 -4.38
CA LYS A 197 -9.59 3.58 -5.82
C LYS A 197 -10.48 4.49 -6.66
N ALA A 198 -11.69 4.80 -6.19
CA ALA A 198 -12.60 5.70 -6.90
C ALA A 198 -12.09 7.15 -6.97
N ASP A 199 -11.16 7.52 -6.09
CA ASP A 199 -10.41 8.76 -6.16
C ASP A 199 -9.26 8.62 -7.18
N MET A 200 -9.51 9.09 -8.40
CA MET A 200 -8.58 8.96 -9.54
C MET A 200 -7.22 9.65 -9.33
N ASP A 201 -7.09 10.48 -8.30
CA ASP A 201 -5.81 11.11 -7.95
C ASP A 201 -4.88 10.17 -7.17
N ARG A 202 -5.39 9.01 -6.75
CA ARG A 202 -4.65 8.03 -5.95
C ARG A 202 -4.29 6.80 -6.77
N THR A 203 -3.04 6.39 -6.66
CA THR A 203 -2.56 5.13 -7.25
C THR A 203 -2.37 4.11 -6.13
N ILE A 204 -2.85 2.90 -6.34
CA ILE A 204 -2.86 1.85 -5.32
C ILE A 204 -2.00 0.67 -5.77
N LEU A 205 -1.06 0.26 -4.93
CA LEU A 205 -0.34 -0.99 -5.05
C LEU A 205 -0.80 -1.95 -3.96
N LEU A 206 -1.20 -3.14 -4.34
CA LEU A 206 -1.79 -4.13 -3.46
C LEU A 206 -1.04 -5.47 -3.57
N VAL A 207 -0.42 -5.93 -2.50
CA VAL A 207 0.02 -7.34 -2.40
C VAL A 207 -1.13 -8.14 -1.79
N GLU A 208 -1.60 -9.14 -2.51
CA GLU A 208 -2.69 -10.02 -2.07
C GLU A 208 -2.53 -11.43 -2.63
N HIS A 209 -3.09 -12.42 -1.91
CA HIS A 209 -3.08 -13.82 -2.32
C HIS A 209 -4.46 -14.33 -2.73
N LYS A 210 -5.53 -13.64 -2.31
CA LYS A 210 -6.91 -14.04 -2.60
C LYS A 210 -7.31 -13.56 -3.98
N MET A 211 -7.45 -14.49 -4.93
CA MET A 211 -7.78 -14.18 -6.32
C MET A 211 -9.11 -13.44 -6.49
N ASP A 212 -10.11 -13.73 -5.64
CA ASP A 212 -11.40 -13.05 -5.70
C ASP A 212 -11.27 -11.56 -5.36
N VAL A 213 -10.42 -11.22 -4.37
CA VAL A 213 -10.09 -9.85 -4.02
C VAL A 213 -9.42 -9.14 -5.19
N ILE A 214 -8.42 -9.78 -5.79
CA ILE A 214 -7.66 -9.24 -6.91
C ILE A 214 -8.58 -8.96 -8.10
N ARG A 215 -9.44 -9.94 -8.47
CA ARG A 215 -10.40 -9.79 -9.58
C ARG A 215 -11.41 -8.68 -9.36
N SER A 216 -11.78 -8.41 -8.10
CA SER A 216 -12.80 -7.39 -7.78
C SER A 216 -12.24 -5.97 -7.77
N LEU A 217 -10.94 -5.80 -7.51
CA LEU A 217 -10.33 -4.49 -7.28
C LEU A 217 -9.31 -4.06 -8.31
N ALA A 218 -8.51 -5.01 -8.85
CA ALA A 218 -7.35 -4.67 -9.65
C ALA A 218 -7.72 -4.27 -11.09
N ASP A 219 -7.08 -3.21 -11.57
CA ASP A 219 -7.08 -2.82 -12.98
C ASP A 219 -5.95 -3.53 -13.73
N ARG A 220 -4.91 -3.92 -13.00
CA ARG A 220 -3.72 -4.57 -13.55
C ARG A 220 -3.14 -5.54 -12.53
N ILE A 221 -2.57 -6.63 -13.03
CA ILE A 221 -1.82 -7.60 -12.21
C ILE A 221 -0.40 -7.69 -12.72
N ILE A 222 0.56 -7.66 -11.79
CA ILE A 222 1.93 -8.09 -12.05
C ILE A 222 2.23 -9.35 -11.24
N VAL A 223 2.89 -10.31 -11.86
CA VAL A 223 3.21 -11.60 -11.24
C VAL A 223 4.71 -11.71 -11.03
N LEU A 224 5.12 -11.91 -9.79
CA LEU A 224 6.49 -12.21 -9.43
C LEU A 224 6.66 -13.72 -9.17
N HIS A 225 7.75 -14.27 -9.67
CA HIS A 225 8.16 -15.66 -9.41
C HIS A 225 9.69 -15.72 -9.30
N ASN A 226 10.19 -16.30 -8.20
CA ASN A 226 11.64 -16.38 -7.93
C ASN A 226 12.38 -15.05 -8.09
N GLY A 227 11.77 -13.95 -7.62
CA GLY A 227 12.33 -12.61 -7.68
C GLY A 227 12.19 -11.90 -9.02
N ALA A 228 11.73 -12.55 -10.08
CA ALA A 228 11.58 -11.97 -11.42
C ALA A 228 10.11 -11.66 -11.76
N LEU A 229 9.90 -10.68 -12.64
CA LEU A 229 8.61 -10.38 -13.24
C LEU A 229 8.31 -11.40 -14.35
N VAL A 230 7.24 -12.17 -14.21
CA VAL A 230 6.87 -13.23 -15.18
C VAL A 230 5.61 -12.93 -15.99
N ALA A 231 4.74 -12.06 -15.48
CA ALA A 231 3.57 -11.60 -16.21
C ALA A 231 3.15 -10.22 -15.75
N ASP A 232 2.51 -9.45 -16.65
CA ASP A 232 2.08 -8.09 -16.44
C ASP A 232 0.94 -7.74 -17.40
N GLY A 233 -0.22 -7.31 -16.91
CA GLY A 233 -1.35 -6.96 -17.77
C GLY A 233 -2.71 -6.99 -17.09
N ASP A 234 -3.75 -7.12 -17.94
CA ASP A 234 -5.14 -7.25 -17.50
C ASP A 234 -5.34 -8.47 -16.60
N PRO A 235 -6.11 -8.35 -15.51
CA PRO A 235 -6.34 -9.45 -14.57
C PRO A 235 -6.88 -10.73 -15.21
N ALA A 236 -7.82 -10.64 -16.14
CA ALA A 236 -8.41 -11.81 -16.77
C ALA A 236 -7.40 -12.51 -17.70
N GLU A 237 -6.60 -11.74 -18.44
CA GLU A 237 -5.57 -12.27 -19.32
C GLU A 237 -4.43 -12.93 -18.55
N VAL A 238 -3.89 -12.22 -17.53
CA VAL A 238 -2.75 -12.69 -16.73
C VAL A 238 -3.09 -13.95 -15.94
N ILE A 239 -4.28 -14.02 -15.33
CA ILE A 239 -4.72 -15.21 -14.57
C ILE A 239 -4.88 -16.44 -15.49
N ALA A 240 -5.18 -16.25 -16.77
CA ALA A 240 -5.32 -17.33 -17.74
C ALA A 240 -3.97 -17.87 -18.24
N LEU A 241 -2.85 -17.18 -17.99
CA LEU A 241 -1.54 -17.63 -18.45
C LEU A 241 -1.11 -18.94 -17.78
N PRO A 242 -0.63 -19.94 -18.56
CA PRO A 242 -0.19 -21.23 -18.00
C PRO A 242 0.87 -21.08 -16.90
N VAL A 243 1.85 -20.20 -17.09
CA VAL A 243 2.92 -19.92 -16.12
C VAL A 243 2.37 -19.41 -14.78
N VAL A 244 1.28 -18.65 -14.80
CA VAL A 244 0.63 -18.13 -13.59
C VAL A 244 -0.18 -19.24 -12.91
N GLN A 245 -0.90 -20.04 -13.69
CA GLN A 245 -1.66 -21.18 -13.16
C GLN A 245 -0.74 -22.23 -12.55
N GLU A 246 0.38 -22.54 -13.18
CA GLU A 246 1.38 -23.46 -12.65
C GLU A 246 2.00 -22.94 -11.35
N ALA A 247 2.40 -21.69 -11.31
CA ALA A 247 3.02 -21.05 -10.13
C ALA A 247 2.06 -20.96 -8.94
N TYR A 248 0.76 -20.78 -9.17
CA TYR A 248 -0.25 -20.56 -8.12
C TYR A 248 -1.03 -21.82 -7.74
N LEU A 249 -1.36 -22.66 -8.69
CA LEU A 249 -2.29 -23.79 -8.51
C LEU A 249 -1.57 -25.11 -8.42
N GLY A 250 -0.26 -25.17 -8.68
CA GLY A 250 0.51 -26.42 -8.71
C GLY A 250 -0.04 -27.42 -9.74
N LYS A 251 -0.82 -26.94 -10.71
CA LYS A 251 -1.37 -27.77 -11.78
C LYS A 251 -0.44 -27.69 -12.98
N THR A 252 0.21 -28.79 -13.29
CA THR A 252 0.77 -29.02 -14.62
C THR A 252 -0.40 -28.96 -15.61
N PRO A 253 -0.33 -28.25 -16.76
CA PRO A 253 -1.33 -28.36 -17.79
C PRO A 253 -1.42 -29.83 -18.20
N GLU A 254 -2.58 -30.45 -18.02
CA GLU A 254 -2.84 -31.73 -18.66
C GLU A 254 -2.62 -31.51 -20.15
N ALA A 255 -1.62 -32.22 -20.70
CA ALA A 255 -1.34 -32.24 -22.10
C ALA A 255 -2.60 -32.78 -22.81
N ALA A 256 -3.25 -31.93 -23.61
CA ALA A 256 -4.32 -32.32 -24.51
C ALA A 256 -3.74 -32.96 -25.76
#